data_605f3211c4b8582d80190b2f5935f4e0
#
_entry.id   605f3211c4b8582d80190b2f5935f4e0
#
_cell.length_a   1.000
_cell.length_b   1.000
_cell.length_c   1.000
_cell.angle_alpha   90.00
_cell.angle_beta   90.00
_cell.angle_gamma   90.00
#
_symmetry.space_group_name_H-M   'P 1'
#
loop_
_entity.id
_entity.type
_entity.pdbx_description
1 polymer ?
#
loop_
_entity_poly.entity_id
_entity_poly.type
_entity_poly.pdbx_seq_one_letter_code
_entity_poly.pdbx_strand_id
1 'polypeptide(L)'
;MSQPKLLISQNKLNLIIKRFALQLIELHGDFSSTAIIGLQPRGIQLSKRLVEAITELQPETNVKYGELDHTFFRDDIGRGEIFMPKKSHINFSTENLNIILVDDVLYTGRSVRASIDALMSFGRPKQVELMVLVDRRFQRELPISPNYTGVVVDSKSEEHTSELQSRVDISYAVFCLKK
;
A
#
# COMPACT_ATOMS: atom_id res chain seq x y z
N MET A 1 -29.75 6.64 -7.14
CA MET A 1 -28.52 6.63 -6.30
C MET A 1 -28.15 5.17 -6.09
N SER A 2 -27.09 4.69 -6.72
CA SER A 2 -26.62 3.31 -6.54
C SER A 2 -26.06 3.16 -5.13
N GLN A 3 -26.46 2.11 -4.41
CA GLN A 3 -25.90 1.82 -3.09
C GLN A 3 -24.42 1.46 -3.21
N PRO A 4 -23.56 1.90 -2.25
CA PRO A 4 -22.15 1.56 -2.23
C PRO A 4 -21.98 0.03 -2.14
N LYS A 5 -21.27 -0.54 -3.11
CA LYS A 5 -21.01 -1.99 -3.13
C LYS A 5 -19.79 -2.29 -2.26
N LEU A 6 -19.98 -3.09 -1.22
CA LEU A 6 -18.89 -3.58 -0.38
C LEU A 6 -17.96 -4.49 -1.19
N LEU A 7 -16.72 -4.04 -1.43
CA LEU A 7 -15.73 -4.80 -2.19
C LEU A 7 -15.04 -5.88 -1.33
N ILE A 8 -14.69 -5.54 -0.09
CA ILE A 8 -13.98 -6.41 0.84
C ILE A 8 -14.66 -6.32 2.21
N SER A 9 -15.18 -7.44 2.73
CA SER A 9 -15.66 -7.50 4.10
C SER A 9 -14.51 -7.53 5.10
N GLN A 10 -14.76 -7.19 6.37
CA GLN A 10 -13.75 -7.21 7.43
C GLN A 10 -13.09 -8.59 7.57
N ASN A 11 -13.88 -9.67 7.52
CA ASN A 11 -13.35 -11.02 7.61
C ASN A 11 -12.43 -11.35 6.44
N LYS A 12 -12.82 -10.95 5.23
CA LYS A 12 -11.98 -11.13 4.02
C LYS A 12 -10.69 -10.33 4.12
N LEU A 13 -10.74 -9.09 4.63
CA LEU A 13 -9.57 -8.25 4.86
C LEU A 13 -8.58 -8.91 5.83
N ASN A 14 -9.08 -9.44 6.95
CA ASN A 14 -8.25 -10.16 7.94
C ASN A 14 -7.56 -11.38 7.31
N LEU A 15 -8.28 -12.15 6.50
CA LEU A 15 -7.72 -13.30 5.79
C LEU A 15 -6.65 -12.88 4.76
N ILE A 16 -6.86 -11.78 4.05
CA ILE A 16 -5.87 -11.25 3.10
C ILE A 16 -4.61 -10.82 3.83
N ILE A 17 -4.72 -10.08 4.94
CA ILE A 17 -3.57 -9.64 5.73
C ILE A 17 -2.79 -10.84 6.28
N LYS A 18 -3.48 -11.85 6.81
CA LYS A 18 -2.83 -13.08 7.27
C LYS A 18 -2.12 -13.84 6.15
N ARG A 19 -2.72 -13.92 4.97
CA ARG A 19 -2.09 -14.50 3.78
C ARG A 19 -0.84 -13.73 3.37
N PHE A 20 -0.89 -12.39 3.35
CA PHE A 20 0.27 -11.55 3.07
C PHE A 20 1.39 -11.77 4.07
N ALA A 21 1.07 -11.80 5.37
CA ALA A 21 2.05 -12.05 6.43
C ALA A 21 2.75 -13.41 6.22
N LEU A 22 2.01 -14.47 5.94
CA LEU A 22 2.57 -15.80 5.68
C LEU A 22 3.46 -15.82 4.43
N GLN A 23 3.02 -15.18 3.32
CA GLN A 23 3.82 -15.07 2.10
C GLN A 23 5.14 -14.33 2.34
N LEU A 24 5.10 -13.23 3.12
CA LEU A 24 6.30 -12.47 3.44
C LEU A 24 7.26 -13.25 4.37
N ILE A 25 6.74 -13.95 5.36
CA ILE A 25 7.55 -14.82 6.23
C ILE A 25 8.22 -15.93 5.40
N GLU A 26 7.50 -16.55 4.49
CA GLU A 26 8.03 -17.60 3.61
C GLU A 26 9.18 -17.08 2.73
N LEU A 27 9.03 -15.86 2.17
CA LEU A 27 9.98 -15.30 1.20
C LEU A 27 11.15 -14.55 1.84
N HIS A 28 10.93 -13.89 2.98
CA HIS A 28 11.90 -12.98 3.61
C HIS A 28 12.45 -13.50 4.94
N GLY A 29 11.94 -14.61 5.45
CA GLY A 29 12.44 -15.29 6.64
C GLY A 29 12.41 -14.42 7.89
N ASP A 30 13.58 -14.04 8.40
CA ASP A 30 13.75 -13.26 9.63
C ASP A 30 13.66 -11.74 9.46
N PHE A 31 13.42 -11.26 8.25
CA PHE A 31 13.37 -9.83 7.87
C PHE A 31 14.65 -9.03 8.18
N SER A 32 15.78 -9.66 8.43
CA SER A 32 17.05 -8.99 8.75
C SER A 32 17.50 -8.02 7.64
N SER A 33 17.25 -8.40 6.38
CA SER A 33 17.56 -7.63 5.17
C SER A 33 16.32 -7.03 4.49
N THR A 34 15.17 -7.00 5.17
CA THR A 34 13.90 -6.55 4.58
C THR A 34 13.26 -5.48 5.45
N ALA A 35 12.63 -4.49 4.82
CA ALA A 35 11.86 -3.46 5.49
C ALA A 35 10.48 -3.27 4.83
N ILE A 36 9.48 -2.99 5.64
CA ILE A 36 8.12 -2.70 5.19
C ILE A 36 7.89 -1.19 5.29
N ILE A 37 7.45 -0.58 4.18
CA ILE A 37 7.19 0.85 4.10
C ILE A 37 5.76 1.08 3.63
N GLY A 38 4.94 1.67 4.50
CA GLY A 38 3.57 2.08 4.19
C GLY A 38 3.52 3.42 3.46
N LEU A 39 2.82 3.48 2.34
CA LEU A 39 2.61 4.71 1.58
C LEU A 39 1.53 5.57 2.21
N GLN A 40 1.84 6.85 2.44
CA GLN A 40 0.87 7.79 2.99
C GLN A 40 -0.15 8.20 1.92
N PRO A 41 -1.42 8.47 2.29
CA PRO A 41 -1.97 8.34 3.66
C PRO A 41 -2.55 6.96 3.98
N ARG A 42 -2.94 6.17 2.98
CA ARG A 42 -3.80 4.98 3.18
C ARG A 42 -3.03 3.68 3.39
N GLY A 43 -1.89 3.52 2.75
CA GLY A 43 -1.03 2.36 2.89
C GLY A 43 -0.49 2.16 4.31
N ILE A 44 -0.43 3.23 5.14
CA ILE A 44 0.01 3.16 6.54
C ILE A 44 -0.82 2.17 7.36
N GLN A 45 -2.14 2.26 7.26
CA GLN A 45 -3.02 1.43 8.08
C GLN A 45 -2.88 -0.06 7.71
N LEU A 46 -2.78 -0.34 6.41
CA LEU A 46 -2.59 -1.70 5.93
C LEU A 46 -1.23 -2.25 6.36
N SER A 47 -0.17 -1.45 6.22
CA SER A 47 1.19 -1.85 6.59
C SER A 47 1.36 -2.09 8.10
N LYS A 48 0.74 -1.26 8.97
CA LYS A 48 0.75 -1.49 10.42
C LYS A 48 0.11 -2.82 10.79
N ARG A 49 -1.07 -3.09 10.26
CA ARG A 49 -1.76 -4.37 10.49
C ARG A 49 -0.99 -5.57 9.94
N LEU A 50 -0.27 -5.37 8.84
CA LEU A 50 0.60 -6.41 8.27
C LEU A 50 1.77 -6.72 9.21
N VAL A 51 2.45 -5.68 9.74
CA VAL A 51 3.55 -5.84 10.70
C VAL A 51 3.05 -6.50 11.99
N GLU A 52 1.89 -6.10 12.50
CA GLU A 52 1.24 -6.75 13.65
C GLU A 52 1.02 -8.25 13.38
N ALA A 53 0.44 -8.59 12.22
CA ALA A 53 0.19 -9.99 11.86
C ALA A 53 1.48 -10.81 11.68
N ILE A 54 2.57 -10.22 11.17
CA ILE A 54 3.89 -10.87 11.10
C ILE A 54 4.42 -11.12 12.51
N THR A 55 4.36 -10.12 13.39
CA THR A 55 4.84 -10.23 14.77
C THR A 55 4.04 -11.25 15.58
N GLU A 56 2.72 -11.37 15.35
CA GLU A 56 1.89 -12.41 15.96
C GLU A 56 2.29 -13.81 15.51
N LEU A 57 2.64 -13.99 14.24
CA LEU A 57 3.03 -15.28 13.66
C LEU A 57 4.49 -15.65 13.97
N GLN A 58 5.36 -14.66 14.10
CA GLN A 58 6.80 -14.84 14.33
C GLN A 58 7.31 -13.78 15.32
N PRO A 59 7.09 -13.97 16.65
CA PRO A 59 7.41 -12.98 17.68
C PRO A 59 8.88 -12.56 17.78
N GLU A 60 9.80 -13.43 17.36
CA GLU A 60 11.25 -13.16 17.39
C GLU A 60 11.70 -12.21 16.27
N THR A 61 10.80 -11.89 15.32
CA THR A 61 11.13 -11.07 14.15
C THR A 61 11.09 -9.58 14.47
N ASN A 62 12.17 -8.89 14.17
CA ASN A 62 12.25 -7.43 14.27
C ASN A 62 12.09 -6.79 12.88
N VAL A 63 10.84 -6.53 12.47
CA VAL A 63 10.54 -5.92 11.17
C VAL A 63 10.91 -4.44 11.18
N LYS A 64 11.83 -4.02 10.29
CA LYS A 64 12.07 -2.61 10.02
C LYS A 64 10.83 -2.01 9.36
N TYR A 65 10.25 -0.99 10.00
CA TYR A 65 9.03 -0.35 9.52
C TYR A 65 9.23 1.14 9.27
N GLY A 66 8.65 1.65 8.19
CA GLY A 66 8.67 3.07 7.85
C GLY A 66 7.37 3.55 7.20
N GLU A 67 7.19 4.86 7.19
CA GLU A 67 6.08 5.56 6.52
C GLU A 67 6.64 6.56 5.53
N LEU A 68 6.21 6.49 4.27
CA LEU A 68 6.72 7.31 3.17
C LEU A 68 5.63 8.22 2.63
N ASP A 69 5.90 9.52 2.63
CA ASP A 69 5.13 10.51 1.88
C ASP A 69 5.81 10.74 0.51
N HIS A 70 5.03 10.62 -0.53
CA HIS A 70 5.46 10.80 -1.91
C HIS A 70 4.85 12.05 -2.57
N THR A 71 4.19 12.91 -1.80
CA THR A 71 3.43 14.07 -2.32
C THR A 71 4.29 14.97 -3.20
N PHE A 72 5.52 15.30 -2.79
CA PHE A 72 6.42 16.17 -3.55
C PHE A 72 6.93 15.57 -4.88
N PHE A 73 6.83 14.27 -5.04
CA PHE A 73 7.32 13.55 -6.22
C PHE A 73 6.20 13.26 -7.24
N ARG A 74 4.97 13.70 -6.94
CA ARG A 74 3.82 13.53 -7.83
C ARG A 74 3.88 14.55 -8.97
N ASP A 75 3.55 14.09 -10.17
CA ASP A 75 3.49 14.89 -11.40
C ASP A 75 2.09 15.50 -11.66
N ASP A 76 1.12 15.18 -10.82
CA ASP A 76 -0.27 15.68 -10.90
C ASP A 76 -0.59 16.79 -9.86
N ILE A 77 0.41 17.30 -9.16
CA ILE A 77 0.27 18.44 -8.24
C ILE A 77 -0.13 19.68 -9.05
N GLY A 78 -1.27 20.27 -8.70
CA GLY A 78 -1.78 21.49 -9.36
C GLY A 78 -2.99 21.28 -10.28
N ARG A 79 -3.46 20.04 -10.47
CA ARG A 79 -4.66 19.74 -11.27
C ARG A 79 -5.96 19.68 -10.47
N GLY A 80 -6.08 20.43 -9.35
CA GLY A 80 -7.34 20.64 -8.63
C GLY A 80 -7.43 20.08 -7.22
N GLU A 81 -6.53 19.22 -6.76
CA GLU A 81 -6.48 18.77 -5.36
C GLU A 81 -5.25 19.35 -4.66
N ILE A 82 -5.47 20.02 -3.52
CA ILE A 82 -4.39 20.51 -2.66
C ILE A 82 -3.95 19.34 -1.78
N PHE A 83 -2.89 18.64 -2.18
CA PHE A 83 -2.25 17.65 -1.32
C PHE A 83 -1.33 18.37 -0.33
N MET A 84 -1.61 18.26 0.96
CA MET A 84 -0.70 18.73 2.00
C MET A 84 0.35 17.65 2.28
N PRO A 85 1.64 17.93 2.01
CA PRO A 85 2.70 16.96 2.28
C PRO A 85 2.78 16.66 3.76
N LYS A 86 3.06 15.41 4.09
CA LYS A 86 3.30 14.94 5.44
C LYS A 86 4.77 14.56 5.60
N LYS A 87 5.23 14.46 6.82
CA LYS A 87 6.60 14.03 7.10
C LYS A 87 6.72 12.51 6.87
N SER A 88 7.72 12.09 6.09
CA SER A 88 8.12 10.69 6.04
C SER A 88 8.79 10.27 7.35
N HIS A 89 8.51 9.06 7.82
CA HIS A 89 9.06 8.50 9.04
C HIS A 89 9.82 7.21 8.70
N ILE A 90 11.04 7.36 8.19
CA ILE A 90 11.98 6.26 7.91
C ILE A 90 13.24 6.53 8.70
N ASN A 91 13.47 5.77 9.78
CA ASN A 91 14.56 5.97 10.73
C ASN A 91 15.76 5.04 10.47
N PHE A 92 15.85 4.48 9.27
CA PHE A 92 16.91 3.56 8.84
C PHE A 92 17.32 3.87 7.40
N SER A 93 18.53 3.46 7.02
CA SER A 93 18.95 3.51 5.61
C SER A 93 18.27 2.38 4.83
N THR A 94 17.80 2.69 3.62
CA THR A 94 17.25 1.68 2.70
C THR A 94 18.32 0.98 1.87
N GLU A 95 19.59 1.35 2.07
CA GLU A 95 20.74 0.84 1.34
C GLU A 95 20.84 -0.67 1.44
N ASN A 96 20.86 -1.35 0.29
CA ASN A 96 20.97 -2.81 0.15
C ASN A 96 19.84 -3.63 0.83
N LEU A 97 18.72 -2.99 1.24
CA LEU A 97 17.55 -3.69 1.78
C LEU A 97 16.57 -4.10 0.66
N ASN A 98 15.84 -5.18 0.89
CA ASN A 98 14.62 -5.49 0.17
C ASN A 98 13.50 -4.62 0.78
N ILE A 99 12.88 -3.79 -0.03
CA ILE A 99 11.81 -2.87 0.43
C ILE A 99 10.48 -3.37 -0.07
N ILE A 100 9.54 -3.56 0.85
CA ILE A 100 8.15 -3.88 0.52
C ILE A 100 7.34 -2.59 0.68
N LEU A 101 6.98 -1.98 -0.46
CA LEU A 101 6.07 -0.83 -0.49
C LEU A 101 4.63 -1.33 -0.37
N VAL A 102 3.89 -0.78 0.59
CA VAL A 102 2.51 -1.19 0.87
C VAL A 102 1.56 -0.03 0.59
N ASP A 103 0.58 -0.27 -0.29
CA ASP A 103 -0.49 0.68 -0.61
C ASP A 103 -1.86 -0.01 -0.58
N ASP A 104 -2.93 0.79 -0.53
CA ASP A 104 -4.29 0.27 -0.53
C ASP A 104 -4.74 -0.12 -1.95
N VAL A 105 -4.53 0.73 -2.94
CA VAL A 105 -5.03 0.55 -4.31
C VAL A 105 -3.98 0.89 -5.35
N LEU A 106 -3.66 -0.07 -6.20
CA LEU A 106 -2.93 0.19 -7.42
C LEU A 106 -3.90 0.52 -8.56
N TYR A 107 -3.84 1.77 -9.04
CA TYR A 107 -4.67 2.28 -10.11
C TYR A 107 -3.84 2.58 -11.36
N THR A 108 -3.43 3.81 -11.59
CA THR A 108 -2.62 4.22 -12.76
C THR A 108 -1.15 3.84 -12.62
N GLY A 109 -0.65 3.70 -11.40
CA GLY A 109 0.76 3.49 -11.06
C GLY A 109 1.53 4.77 -10.73
N ARG A 110 0.93 5.97 -10.91
CA ARG A 110 1.62 7.26 -10.67
C ARG A 110 2.08 7.43 -9.23
N SER A 111 1.23 7.08 -8.26
CA SER A 111 1.60 7.13 -6.83
C SER A 111 2.78 6.21 -6.51
N VAL A 112 2.80 5.01 -7.08
CA VAL A 112 3.91 4.06 -6.88
C VAL A 112 5.20 4.58 -7.51
N ARG A 113 5.15 5.15 -8.72
CA ARG A 113 6.31 5.78 -9.36
C ARG A 113 6.86 6.91 -8.47
N ALA A 114 6.00 7.83 -8.02
CA ALA A 114 6.39 8.92 -7.12
C ALA A 114 6.99 8.39 -5.80
N SER A 115 6.46 7.28 -5.28
CA SER A 115 6.97 6.65 -4.07
C SER A 115 8.36 6.03 -4.27
N ILE A 116 8.63 5.44 -5.42
CA ILE A 116 9.97 4.92 -5.75
C ILE A 116 10.97 6.08 -5.84
N ASP A 117 10.61 7.19 -6.49
CA ASP A 117 11.46 8.37 -6.56
C ASP A 117 11.76 8.95 -5.16
N ALA A 118 10.73 9.05 -4.30
CA ALA A 118 10.89 9.49 -2.91
C ALA A 118 11.77 8.54 -2.09
N LEU A 119 11.62 7.23 -2.28
CA LEU A 119 12.37 6.20 -1.57
C LEU A 119 13.88 6.29 -1.82
N MET A 120 14.29 6.64 -3.05
CA MET A 120 15.70 6.78 -3.41
C MET A 120 16.42 7.88 -2.62
N SER A 121 15.70 8.80 -1.97
CA SER A 121 16.28 9.80 -1.08
C SER A 121 16.78 9.21 0.26
N PHE A 122 16.38 7.99 0.61
CA PHE A 122 16.76 7.30 1.85
C PHE A 122 17.85 6.23 1.65
N GLY A 123 18.36 6.08 0.43
CA GLY A 123 19.40 5.10 0.06
C GLY A 123 19.00 4.31 -1.18
N ARG A 124 19.90 3.44 -1.63
CA ARG A 124 19.69 2.57 -2.79
C ARG A 124 19.22 1.18 -2.34
N PRO A 125 17.92 0.85 -2.43
CA PRO A 125 17.46 -0.50 -2.11
C PRO A 125 18.06 -1.55 -3.04
N LYS A 126 18.21 -2.77 -2.53
CA LYS A 126 18.58 -3.93 -3.37
C LYS A 126 17.43 -4.30 -4.31
N GLN A 127 16.23 -4.28 -3.79
CA GLN A 127 15.00 -4.63 -4.50
C GLN A 127 13.83 -3.85 -3.92
N VAL A 128 12.85 -3.51 -4.75
CA VAL A 128 11.58 -2.91 -4.33
C VAL A 128 10.46 -3.81 -4.81
N GLU A 129 9.64 -4.27 -3.89
CA GLU A 129 8.45 -5.07 -4.14
C GLU A 129 7.20 -4.28 -3.76
N LEU A 130 6.14 -4.45 -4.51
CA LEU A 130 4.89 -3.75 -4.31
C LEU A 130 3.79 -4.69 -3.79
N MET A 131 3.20 -4.32 -2.66
CA MET A 131 2.04 -4.99 -2.08
C MET A 131 0.84 -4.05 -2.11
N VAL A 132 -0.30 -4.52 -2.63
CA VAL A 132 -1.53 -3.75 -2.68
C VAL A 132 -2.73 -4.58 -2.25
N LEU A 133 -3.66 -3.94 -1.56
CA LEU A 133 -4.90 -4.59 -1.19
C LEU A 133 -5.81 -4.79 -2.40
N VAL A 134 -5.88 -3.80 -3.29
CA VAL A 134 -6.70 -3.85 -4.51
C VAL A 134 -5.86 -3.51 -5.73
N ASP A 135 -5.85 -4.38 -6.73
CA ASP A 135 -5.29 -4.11 -8.04
C ASP A 135 -6.40 -3.85 -9.08
N ARG A 136 -6.43 -2.65 -9.68
CA ARG A 136 -7.33 -2.26 -10.76
C ARG A 136 -6.61 -2.37 -12.10
N ARG A 137 -6.75 -3.51 -12.78
CA ARG A 137 -5.92 -3.86 -13.93
C ARG A 137 -6.08 -2.97 -15.18
N PHE A 138 -7.29 -2.50 -15.49
CA PHE A 138 -7.57 -1.93 -16.81
C PHE A 138 -7.32 -0.43 -16.98
N GLN A 139 -6.77 0.23 -15.97
CA GLN A 139 -6.51 1.68 -16.02
C GLN A 139 -5.05 2.02 -15.67
N ARG A 140 -4.15 1.11 -16.03
CA ARG A 140 -2.72 1.29 -15.84
C ARG A 140 -2.17 2.28 -16.87
N GLU A 141 -1.50 3.34 -16.42
CA GLU A 141 -0.81 4.30 -17.26
C GLU A 141 0.71 4.07 -17.29
N LEU A 142 1.24 3.43 -16.27
CA LEU A 142 2.66 3.09 -16.15
C LEU A 142 2.84 1.57 -16.07
N PRO A 143 3.96 1.00 -16.56
CA PRO A 143 4.21 -0.45 -16.57
C PRO A 143 4.59 -0.97 -15.18
N ILE A 144 3.69 -0.80 -14.21
CA ILE A 144 3.86 -1.21 -12.81
C ILE A 144 2.88 -2.32 -12.51
N SER A 145 3.37 -3.41 -11.92
CA SER A 145 2.57 -4.51 -11.44
C SER A 145 2.92 -4.83 -9.98
N PRO A 146 1.95 -5.26 -9.16
CA PRO A 146 2.22 -5.64 -7.78
C PRO A 146 2.81 -7.05 -7.70
N ASN A 147 3.70 -7.26 -6.72
CA ASN A 147 4.19 -8.59 -6.34
C ASN A 147 3.16 -9.34 -5.49
N TYR A 148 2.44 -8.61 -4.63
CA TYR A 148 1.43 -9.15 -3.74
C TYR A 148 0.10 -8.41 -3.94
N THR A 149 -0.96 -9.16 -4.20
CA THR A 149 -2.30 -8.61 -4.46
C THR A 149 -3.34 -9.25 -3.57
N GLY A 150 -4.11 -8.42 -2.90
CA GLY A 150 -5.24 -8.88 -2.09
C GLY A 150 -6.41 -9.33 -2.95
N VAL A 151 -6.94 -8.42 -3.74
CA VAL A 151 -8.06 -8.62 -4.66
C VAL A 151 -7.77 -7.92 -5.99
N VAL A 152 -8.14 -8.58 -7.08
CA VAL A 152 -8.11 -7.98 -8.42
C VAL A 152 -9.51 -7.46 -8.77
N VAL A 153 -9.59 -6.27 -9.33
CA VAL A 153 -10.84 -5.68 -9.82
C VAL A 153 -10.71 -5.35 -11.29
N ASP A 154 -11.50 -6.06 -12.07
CA ASP A 154 -11.58 -5.93 -13.52
C ASP A 154 -12.84 -5.13 -13.90
N SER A 155 -12.93 -3.85 -13.49
CA SER A 155 -14.06 -3.01 -13.90
C SER A 155 -13.69 -2.14 -15.08
N LYS A 156 -14.31 -2.40 -16.23
CA LYS A 156 -14.30 -1.49 -17.39
C LYS A 156 -15.41 -0.44 -17.31
N SER A 157 -16.39 -0.59 -16.42
CA SER A 157 -17.57 0.28 -16.35
C SER A 157 -17.38 1.36 -15.30
N GLU A 158 -17.61 2.59 -15.71
CA GLU A 158 -17.67 3.81 -14.88
C GLU A 158 -18.86 3.82 -13.89
N GLU A 159 -19.70 2.78 -13.91
CA GLU A 159 -21.02 2.80 -13.25
C GLU A 159 -21.03 2.44 -11.74
N HIS A 160 -19.89 2.09 -11.13
CA HIS A 160 -19.90 1.65 -9.72
C HIS A 160 -18.79 2.29 -8.89
N THR A 161 -18.77 3.61 -8.87
CA THR A 161 -17.88 4.36 -8.02
C THR A 161 -18.68 5.09 -6.96
N SER A 162 -18.66 4.63 -5.74
CA SER A 162 -19.16 5.37 -4.60
C SER A 162 -18.06 5.57 -3.56
N GLU A 163 -18.11 6.74 -2.98
CA GLU A 163 -17.10 7.41 -2.16
C GLU A 163 -16.79 6.71 -0.84
N LEU A 164 -15.51 6.65 -0.52
CA LEU A 164 -15.04 6.43 0.85
C LEU A 164 -14.86 7.76 1.56
N GLN A 165 -15.77 8.08 2.44
CA GLN A 165 -15.47 9.04 3.49
C GLN A 165 -14.82 8.33 4.68
N SER A 166 -13.57 8.67 4.91
CA SER A 166 -12.83 8.33 6.11
C SER A 166 -13.44 9.09 7.29
N ARG A 167 -14.22 8.43 8.12
CA ARG A 167 -14.32 8.78 9.53
C ARG A 167 -13.27 8.01 10.30
N VAL A 168 -12.59 8.73 11.19
CA VAL A 168 -11.62 8.22 12.14
C VAL A 168 -12.34 7.32 13.14
N ASP A 169 -12.66 6.13 12.69
CA ASP A 169 -12.94 4.97 13.54
C ASP A 169 -12.93 3.77 12.60
N ILE A 170 -11.96 2.95 12.82
CA ILE A 170 -11.54 1.75 12.12
C ILE A 170 -12.72 0.90 11.62
N SER A 171 -13.28 1.28 10.50
CA SER A 171 -14.13 0.42 9.69
C SER A 171 -13.62 0.41 8.27
N TYR A 172 -12.57 -0.37 8.02
CA TYR A 172 -12.13 -0.72 6.67
C TYR A 172 -13.16 -1.57 5.91
N ALA A 173 -14.43 -1.32 6.17
CA ALA A 173 -15.50 -2.14 5.61
C ALA A 173 -15.98 -1.66 4.24
N VAL A 174 -15.58 -0.46 3.80
CA VAL A 174 -16.13 0.12 2.56
C VAL A 174 -15.02 0.76 1.76
N PHE A 175 -14.57 0.11 0.71
CA PHE A 175 -13.78 0.73 -0.34
C PHE A 175 -14.71 1.24 -1.44
N CYS A 176 -14.79 2.55 -1.56
CA CYS A 176 -15.39 3.21 -2.69
C CYS A 176 -14.30 3.81 -3.57
N LEU A 177 -14.39 3.60 -4.85
CA LEU A 177 -13.47 4.13 -5.83
C LEU A 177 -14.14 5.34 -6.47
N LYS A 178 -13.67 6.56 -6.15
CA LYS A 178 -14.00 7.75 -6.90
C LYS A 178 -12.88 8.11 -7.86
N LYS A 179 -13.29 8.63 -9.02
CA LYS A 179 -12.41 9.22 -10.04
C LYS A 179 -11.47 10.26 -9.46
#